data_2ae91d3f95743f648a07805730274710
#
_entry.id   2ae91d3f95743f648a07805730274710
#
_cell.length_a   1.000
_cell.length_b   1.000
_cell.length_c   1.000
_cell.angle_alpha   90.00
_cell.angle_beta   90.00
_cell.angle_gamma   90.00
#
_symmetry.space_group_name_H-M   'P 1'
#
loop_
_entity.id
_entity.type
_entity.pdbx_description
1 polymer ?
#
loop_
_entity_poly.entity_id
_entity_poly.type
_entity_poly.pdbx_seq_one_letter_code
_entity_poly.pdbx_strand_id
1 'polypeptide(L)'
;MSDMNHHTIDIAEITDVEKSDKEADFEITDNFERFNQKNDVFRRSWWDANIRSEKSRIFYASYRKPLKNWRQADGFTQKDYAFRNATWHVSDLFTEMKENEDRREGFSDAFPLYRDVAKEKTHFDSPKAAADEIKNIAKRFGADIVGITQYDERWLYTQKFSDMSLTERPNDIPDGLKYVIVTAQKMDYDLISTVPSALSGAATGLGYSHDATVVLSVAQYLRNLGYNAVASMNDSSLNIPMAIQAGLGEYGRHGLLITKEFGPRVRLGKIYTDLPMALDKPLHFGVKEFCGICRGCTKGCPVKAISDGAPTTQTYNQSNIKGIKKWTVNGEKCFGYWAAQNSDCSVCIRVCPYNKDYSKWLYQLGRWLAGTRLRRFMLTLDIKLGYGKRKQPKLWWQGQRQNFNNFIRNFFSSGKQKKNNQKLR
;
A
#
# COMPACT_ATOMS: atom_id res chain seq x y z
N MET A 1 37.59 25.25 -34.01
CA MET A 1 38.24 24.81 -32.78
C MET A 1 37.72 25.72 -31.66
N SER A 2 36.72 25.34 -30.95
CA SER A 2 36.28 25.89 -29.69
C SER A 2 35.70 24.76 -28.88
N ASP A 3 36.38 24.47 -27.78
CA ASP A 3 36.09 23.38 -26.86
C ASP A 3 34.67 23.54 -26.30
N MET A 4 33.79 22.63 -26.65
CA MET A 4 32.56 22.40 -25.89
C MET A 4 32.95 21.56 -24.66
N ASN A 5 33.12 22.22 -23.53
CA ASN A 5 33.20 21.58 -22.23
C ASN A 5 31.95 20.74 -22.01
N HIS A 6 32.10 19.42 -22.15
CA HIS A 6 31.17 18.46 -21.58
C HIS A 6 31.24 18.61 -20.06
N HIS A 7 30.35 19.40 -19.49
CA HIS A 7 30.01 19.22 -18.09
C HIS A 7 29.34 17.87 -17.93
N THR A 8 30.13 16.85 -17.68
CA THR A 8 29.70 15.62 -17.04
C THR A 8 29.09 16.05 -15.71
N ILE A 9 27.75 16.01 -15.64
CA ILE A 9 27.05 16.13 -14.36
C ILE A 9 27.53 14.94 -13.54
N ASP A 10 28.26 15.21 -12.46
CA ASP A 10 28.67 14.21 -11.48
C ASP A 10 27.41 13.42 -11.08
N ILE A 11 27.38 12.16 -11.48
CA ILE A 11 26.41 11.19 -11.02
C ILE A 11 26.64 11.11 -9.53
N ALA A 12 25.70 11.66 -8.76
CA ALA A 12 25.76 11.62 -7.30
C ALA A 12 26.20 10.22 -6.89
N GLU A 13 27.33 10.15 -6.19
CA GLU A 13 27.87 8.92 -5.63
C GLU A 13 26.72 8.09 -5.07
N ILE A 14 26.70 6.81 -5.42
CA ILE A 14 25.80 5.82 -4.84
C ILE A 14 25.86 6.04 -3.33
N THR A 15 24.80 6.58 -2.77
CA THR A 15 24.74 6.85 -1.35
C THR A 15 25.08 5.58 -0.61
N ASP A 16 26.02 5.66 0.29
CA ASP A 16 26.44 4.60 1.17
C ASP A 16 25.18 3.85 1.66
N VAL A 17 25.09 2.57 1.35
CA VAL A 17 23.93 1.73 1.67
C VAL A 17 23.64 1.74 3.16
N GLU A 18 24.69 1.75 4.00
CA GLU A 18 24.55 1.83 5.46
C GLU A 18 23.91 3.15 5.90
N LYS A 19 24.25 4.23 5.24
CA LYS A 19 23.65 5.54 5.51
C LYS A 19 22.18 5.56 5.12
N SER A 20 21.84 5.01 3.95
CA SER A 20 20.45 4.88 3.49
C SER A 20 19.61 4.03 4.44
N ASP A 21 20.14 2.90 4.92
CA ASP A 21 19.46 2.03 5.86
C ASP A 21 19.24 2.72 7.22
N LYS A 22 20.23 3.45 7.69
CA LYS A 22 20.12 4.23 8.94
C LYS A 22 19.08 5.35 8.81
N GLU A 23 19.07 6.05 7.70
CA GLU A 23 18.07 7.09 7.42
C GLU A 23 16.66 6.50 7.29
N ALA A 24 16.51 5.30 6.75
CA ALA A 24 15.24 4.58 6.61
C ALA A 24 14.83 3.80 7.87
N ASP A 25 15.67 3.78 8.93
CA ASP A 25 15.49 2.97 10.15
C ASP A 25 15.38 1.47 9.84
N PHE A 26 16.13 0.99 8.85
CA PHE A 26 16.23 -0.43 8.53
C PHE A 26 17.31 -1.08 9.38
N GLU A 27 16.94 -2.14 10.07
CA GLU A 27 17.87 -3.01 10.80
C GLU A 27 18.00 -4.32 9.99
N ILE A 28 18.98 -4.35 9.08
CA ILE A 28 19.27 -5.49 8.20
C ILE A 28 20.45 -6.27 8.80
N THR A 29 20.35 -7.59 8.81
CA THR A 29 21.39 -8.48 9.36
C THR A 29 22.09 -9.27 8.27
N ASP A 30 23.23 -9.90 8.58
CA ASP A 30 24.01 -10.73 7.65
C ASP A 30 23.21 -11.91 7.05
N ASN A 31 22.09 -12.28 7.71
CA ASN A 31 21.19 -13.34 7.21
C ASN A 31 20.12 -12.80 6.24
N PHE A 32 20.29 -11.60 5.70
CA PHE A 32 19.38 -11.05 4.73
C PHE A 32 19.40 -11.87 3.43
N GLU A 33 18.21 -12.23 2.97
CA GLU A 33 18.01 -12.90 1.69
C GLU A 33 16.99 -12.11 0.87
N ARG A 34 17.33 -11.85 -0.41
CA ARG A 34 16.35 -11.27 -1.36
C ARG A 34 15.16 -12.19 -1.50
N PHE A 35 13.98 -11.60 -1.64
CA PHE A 35 12.73 -12.34 -1.67
C PHE A 35 12.44 -12.91 -3.06
N ASN A 36 12.07 -14.19 -3.12
CA ASN A 36 11.53 -14.80 -4.33
C ASN A 36 10.00 -14.68 -4.31
N GLN A 37 9.41 -14.15 -5.40
CA GLN A 37 7.96 -13.95 -5.51
C GLN A 37 7.15 -15.24 -5.35
N LYS A 38 7.70 -16.40 -5.74
CA LYS A 38 7.10 -17.71 -5.51
C LYS A 38 6.69 -17.94 -4.06
N ASN A 39 7.43 -17.34 -3.12
CA ASN A 39 7.20 -17.46 -1.68
C ASN A 39 6.14 -16.47 -1.16
N ASP A 40 5.65 -15.54 -1.96
CA ASP A 40 4.50 -14.73 -1.56
C ASP A 40 3.28 -15.62 -1.28
N VAL A 41 2.54 -15.33 -0.20
CA VAL A 41 1.45 -16.21 0.24
C VAL A 41 0.34 -16.35 -0.79
N PHE A 42 0.09 -15.31 -1.61
CA PHE A 42 -0.88 -15.38 -2.68
C PHE A 42 -0.39 -16.29 -3.82
N ARG A 43 0.92 -16.24 -4.16
CA ARG A 43 1.55 -17.14 -5.14
C ARG A 43 1.59 -18.58 -4.63
N ARG A 44 1.95 -18.76 -3.36
CA ARG A 44 1.93 -20.09 -2.69
C ARG A 44 0.56 -20.74 -2.71
N SER A 45 -0.52 -20.00 -2.68
CA SER A 45 -1.87 -20.55 -2.74
C SER A 45 -2.21 -21.28 -4.06
N TRP A 46 -1.37 -21.17 -5.08
CA TRP A 46 -1.52 -21.88 -6.35
C TRP A 46 -0.70 -23.17 -6.41
N TRP A 47 0.47 -23.21 -5.76
CA TRP A 47 1.39 -24.35 -5.88
C TRP A 47 1.67 -25.09 -4.57
N ASP A 48 1.62 -24.43 -3.41
CA ASP A 48 1.96 -25.02 -2.12
C ASP A 48 0.75 -25.73 -1.50
N ALA A 49 0.84 -27.04 -1.33
CA ALA A 49 -0.23 -27.88 -0.78
C ALA A 49 -0.67 -27.46 0.65
N ASN A 50 0.19 -26.81 1.42
CA ASN A 50 -0.16 -26.31 2.75
C ASN A 50 -1.07 -25.07 2.73
N ILE A 51 -1.07 -24.32 1.63
CA ILE A 51 -1.85 -23.09 1.45
C ILE A 51 -3.00 -23.29 0.47
N ARG A 52 -2.74 -24.04 -0.59
CA ARG A 52 -3.74 -24.36 -1.61
C ARG A 52 -4.89 -25.15 -0.99
N SER A 53 -6.11 -24.65 -1.16
CA SER A 53 -7.31 -25.26 -0.60
C SER A 53 -8.53 -24.95 -1.45
N GLU A 54 -9.63 -25.69 -1.26
CA GLU A 54 -10.91 -25.36 -1.89
C GLU A 54 -11.37 -23.94 -1.49
N LYS A 55 -11.11 -23.49 -0.25
CA LYS A 55 -11.44 -22.11 0.19
C LYS A 55 -10.65 -21.08 -0.59
N SER A 56 -9.35 -21.28 -0.83
CA SER A 56 -8.55 -20.35 -1.63
C SER A 56 -9.02 -20.31 -3.09
N ARG A 57 -9.39 -21.47 -3.67
CA ARG A 57 -9.95 -21.56 -5.02
C ARG A 57 -11.27 -20.79 -5.15
N ILE A 58 -12.17 -20.94 -4.18
CA ILE A 58 -13.46 -20.24 -4.15
C ILE A 58 -13.24 -18.73 -3.95
N PHE A 59 -12.28 -18.35 -3.10
CA PHE A 59 -11.91 -16.95 -2.90
C PHE A 59 -11.53 -16.28 -4.21
N TYR A 60 -10.58 -16.83 -4.99
CA TYR A 60 -10.20 -16.24 -6.28
C TYR A 60 -11.36 -16.28 -7.29
N ALA A 61 -12.12 -17.37 -7.34
CA ALA A 61 -13.27 -17.45 -8.23
C ALA A 61 -14.33 -16.39 -7.91
N SER A 62 -14.45 -15.95 -6.65
CA SER A 62 -15.41 -14.93 -6.24
C SER A 62 -15.19 -13.55 -6.85
N TYR A 63 -14.00 -13.27 -7.39
CA TYR A 63 -13.68 -12.03 -8.11
C TYR A 63 -14.11 -12.06 -9.58
N ARG A 64 -14.20 -13.24 -10.17
CA ARG A 64 -14.44 -13.44 -11.61
C ARG A 64 -15.81 -14.03 -11.93
N LYS A 65 -16.39 -14.79 -10.99
CA LYS A 65 -17.64 -15.52 -11.17
C LYS A 65 -18.62 -15.21 -10.04
N PRO A 66 -19.92 -15.10 -10.33
CA PRO A 66 -20.94 -15.04 -9.29
C PRO A 66 -20.83 -16.24 -8.34
N LEU A 67 -20.94 -16.00 -7.05
CA LEU A 67 -21.01 -17.08 -6.08
C LEU A 67 -22.30 -17.86 -6.26
N LYS A 68 -22.24 -19.16 -6.20
CA LYS A 68 -23.45 -20.01 -6.25
C LYS A 68 -24.36 -19.80 -5.03
N ASN A 69 -23.74 -19.65 -3.87
CA ASN A 69 -24.43 -19.43 -2.60
C ASN A 69 -23.88 -18.14 -1.96
N TRP A 70 -24.73 -17.15 -1.87
CA TRP A 70 -24.39 -15.87 -1.20
C TRP A 70 -24.47 -16.04 0.31
N ARG A 71 -23.47 -15.54 1.00
CA ARG A 71 -23.56 -15.38 2.44
C ARG A 71 -24.62 -14.32 2.74
N GLN A 72 -25.71 -14.69 3.40
CA GLN A 72 -26.82 -13.78 3.75
C GLN A 72 -26.44 -12.95 4.99
N ALA A 73 -25.47 -12.08 4.84
CA ALA A 73 -24.98 -11.21 5.91
C ALA A 73 -24.72 -9.80 5.39
N ASP A 74 -24.90 -8.80 6.25
CA ASP A 74 -24.63 -7.39 5.94
C ASP A 74 -23.18 -7.21 5.51
N GLY A 75 -22.99 -6.67 4.29
CA GLY A 75 -21.68 -6.50 3.63
C GLY A 75 -21.18 -7.70 2.83
N PHE A 76 -21.99 -8.76 2.67
CA PHE A 76 -21.67 -9.94 1.85
C PHE A 76 -22.81 -10.31 0.90
N THR A 77 -23.64 -9.36 0.54
CA THR A 77 -24.71 -9.52 -0.43
C THR A 77 -24.17 -9.52 -1.86
N GLN A 78 -24.99 -9.94 -2.82
CA GLN A 78 -24.64 -9.83 -4.24
C GLN A 78 -24.23 -8.40 -4.65
N LYS A 79 -24.91 -7.40 -4.11
CA LYS A 79 -24.60 -5.98 -4.38
C LYS A 79 -23.21 -5.59 -3.88
N ASP A 80 -22.80 -6.06 -2.70
CA ASP A 80 -21.48 -5.80 -2.13
C ASP A 80 -20.38 -6.44 -2.99
N TYR A 81 -20.57 -7.68 -3.44
CA TYR A 81 -19.64 -8.36 -4.34
C TYR A 81 -19.63 -7.76 -5.74
N ALA A 82 -20.76 -7.35 -6.28
CA ALA A 82 -20.83 -6.70 -7.59
C ALA A 82 -20.01 -5.42 -7.62
N PHE A 83 -20.15 -4.58 -6.59
CA PHE A 83 -19.34 -3.37 -6.47
C PHE A 83 -17.86 -3.68 -6.29
N ARG A 84 -17.49 -4.59 -5.35
CA ARG A 84 -16.10 -5.02 -5.18
C ARG A 84 -15.48 -5.47 -6.49
N ASN A 85 -16.13 -6.39 -7.22
CA ASN A 85 -15.57 -6.97 -8.43
C ASN A 85 -15.43 -5.93 -9.54
N ALA A 86 -16.40 -5.03 -9.68
CA ALA A 86 -16.32 -3.94 -10.65
C ALA A 86 -15.12 -3.02 -10.40
N THR A 87 -14.74 -2.79 -9.14
CA THR A 87 -13.59 -1.94 -8.80
C THR A 87 -12.23 -2.54 -9.17
N TRP A 88 -12.14 -3.86 -9.29
CA TRP A 88 -10.92 -4.56 -9.70
C TRP A 88 -10.78 -4.67 -11.23
N HIS A 89 -11.87 -4.49 -11.96
CA HIS A 89 -11.95 -4.84 -13.37
C HIS A 89 -10.87 -4.19 -14.23
N VAL A 90 -10.59 -2.90 -14.03
CA VAL A 90 -9.57 -2.18 -14.80
C VAL A 90 -8.17 -2.73 -14.52
N SER A 91 -7.84 -2.95 -13.25
CA SER A 91 -6.57 -3.58 -12.86
C SER A 91 -6.42 -5.00 -13.44
N ASP A 92 -7.49 -5.78 -13.43
CA ASP A 92 -7.49 -7.13 -13.97
C ASP A 92 -7.28 -7.14 -15.49
N LEU A 93 -7.90 -6.23 -16.24
CA LEU A 93 -7.68 -6.09 -17.69
C LEU A 93 -6.21 -5.83 -18.02
N PHE A 94 -5.56 -4.90 -17.33
CA PHE A 94 -4.13 -4.64 -17.56
C PHE A 94 -3.26 -5.86 -17.21
N THR A 95 -3.62 -6.59 -16.16
CA THR A 95 -2.89 -7.80 -15.78
C THR A 95 -3.06 -8.90 -16.83
N GLU A 96 -4.26 -9.12 -17.35
CA GLU A 96 -4.54 -10.11 -18.38
C GLU A 96 -3.84 -9.77 -19.70
N MET A 97 -3.84 -8.52 -20.10
CA MET A 97 -3.13 -8.07 -21.31
C MET A 97 -1.63 -8.33 -21.20
N LYS A 98 -1.03 -8.04 -20.04
CA LYS A 98 0.38 -8.33 -19.80
C LYS A 98 0.70 -9.83 -19.87
N GLU A 99 -0.09 -10.67 -19.23
CA GLU A 99 0.17 -12.11 -19.14
C GLU A 99 -0.10 -12.86 -20.44
N ASN A 100 -1.17 -12.50 -21.16
CA ASN A 100 -1.63 -13.25 -22.33
C ASN A 100 -1.01 -12.78 -23.65
N GLU A 101 -0.69 -11.49 -23.78
CA GLU A 101 -0.31 -10.88 -25.04
C GLU A 101 1.08 -10.24 -24.97
N ASP A 102 1.81 -10.44 -23.87
CA ASP A 102 3.08 -9.73 -23.56
C ASP A 102 2.96 -8.20 -23.70
N ARG A 103 1.76 -7.70 -23.49
CA ARG A 103 1.45 -6.27 -23.51
C ARG A 103 1.39 -5.72 -22.10
N ARG A 104 2.22 -4.73 -21.82
CA ARG A 104 2.13 -4.01 -20.56
C ARG A 104 1.00 -2.99 -20.53
N GLU A 105 0.56 -2.52 -21.70
CA GLU A 105 -0.30 -1.34 -21.80
C GLU A 105 -1.32 -1.42 -22.92
N GLY A 106 -2.44 -0.72 -22.73
CA GLY A 106 -3.38 -0.38 -23.74
C GLY A 106 -4.49 -1.39 -24.00
N PHE A 107 -5.70 -0.90 -24.16
CA PHE A 107 -6.88 -1.65 -24.61
C PHE A 107 -7.81 -0.75 -25.44
N SER A 108 -7.40 0.46 -25.80
CA SER A 108 -8.22 1.39 -26.56
C SER A 108 -8.20 1.07 -28.04
N ASP A 109 -9.13 1.69 -28.77
CA ASP A 109 -9.24 1.61 -30.22
C ASP A 109 -7.88 1.72 -30.89
N ALA A 110 -7.78 1.22 -32.12
CA ALA A 110 -6.56 1.11 -32.91
C ALA A 110 -5.95 2.46 -33.31
N PHE A 111 -5.83 3.40 -32.38
CA PHE A 111 -4.92 4.50 -32.55
C PHE A 111 -3.48 3.99 -32.45
N PRO A 112 -2.57 4.44 -33.31
CA PRO A 112 -1.16 4.15 -33.14
C PRO A 112 -0.73 4.78 -31.82
N LEU A 113 -0.60 3.93 -30.78
CA LEU A 113 -0.09 4.37 -29.50
C LEU A 113 1.41 4.57 -29.62
N TYR A 114 1.87 5.77 -29.32
CA TYR A 114 3.29 6.05 -29.17
C TYR A 114 3.79 5.38 -27.88
N ARG A 115 4.42 4.24 -28.02
CA ARG A 115 4.89 3.40 -26.89
C ARG A 115 6.39 3.39 -26.75
N ASP A 116 7.09 3.67 -27.82
CA ASP A 116 8.53 3.66 -27.85
C ASP A 116 9.11 4.83 -27.07
N VAL A 117 10.34 4.67 -26.63
CA VAL A 117 11.11 5.76 -26.03
C VAL A 117 11.46 6.75 -27.14
N ALA A 118 11.21 8.03 -26.91
CA ALA A 118 11.56 9.08 -27.86
C ALA A 118 13.08 9.08 -28.12
N LYS A 119 13.48 9.33 -29.38
CA LYS A 119 14.90 9.34 -29.74
C LYS A 119 15.66 10.49 -29.10
N GLU A 120 15.01 11.62 -28.92
CA GLU A 120 15.59 12.81 -28.29
C GLU A 120 15.15 12.89 -26.84
N LYS A 121 16.09 13.13 -25.93
CA LYS A 121 15.82 13.34 -24.51
C LYS A 121 15.49 14.79 -24.24
N THR A 122 14.39 15.04 -23.56
CA THR A 122 14.11 16.35 -22.96
C THR A 122 15.09 16.62 -21.84
N HIS A 123 15.76 17.76 -21.89
CA HIS A 123 16.68 18.18 -20.83
C HIS A 123 15.98 18.95 -19.73
N PHE A 124 16.40 18.71 -18.51
CA PHE A 124 15.96 19.45 -17.33
C PHE A 124 17.11 20.30 -16.78
N ASP A 125 16.80 21.48 -16.27
CA ASP A 125 17.80 22.41 -15.69
C ASP A 125 18.55 21.80 -14.49
N SER A 126 17.92 20.87 -13.79
CA SER A 126 18.54 20.17 -12.67
C SER A 126 17.76 18.89 -12.31
N PRO A 127 18.38 17.94 -11.60
CA PRO A 127 17.70 16.78 -11.05
C PRO A 127 16.51 17.16 -10.15
N LYS A 128 16.57 18.30 -9.48
CA LYS A 128 15.46 18.85 -8.67
C LYS A 128 14.30 19.29 -9.54
N ALA A 129 14.55 20.00 -10.64
CA ALA A 129 13.51 20.43 -11.58
C ALA A 129 12.80 19.21 -12.19
N ALA A 130 13.54 18.18 -12.59
CA ALA A 130 12.99 16.92 -13.05
C ALA A 130 12.11 16.26 -12.00
N ALA A 131 12.58 16.14 -10.76
CA ALA A 131 11.83 15.57 -9.66
C ALA A 131 10.52 16.32 -9.37
N ASP A 132 10.55 17.64 -9.33
CA ASP A 132 9.39 18.48 -9.07
C ASP A 132 8.34 18.35 -10.18
N GLU A 133 8.78 18.33 -11.45
CA GLU A 133 7.89 18.15 -12.58
C GLU A 133 7.24 16.76 -12.58
N ILE A 134 8.03 15.70 -12.43
CA ILE A 134 7.49 14.33 -12.41
C ILE A 134 6.50 14.13 -11.26
N LYS A 135 6.78 14.66 -10.07
CA LYS A 135 5.83 14.62 -8.95
C LYS A 135 4.54 15.36 -9.26
N ASN A 136 4.63 16.53 -9.92
CA ASN A 136 3.44 17.28 -10.33
C ASN A 136 2.62 16.51 -11.37
N ILE A 137 3.27 15.95 -12.38
CA ILE A 137 2.63 15.15 -13.43
C ILE A 137 1.97 13.89 -12.83
N ALA A 138 2.66 13.15 -11.96
CA ALA A 138 2.08 11.98 -11.31
C ALA A 138 0.81 12.34 -10.50
N LYS A 139 0.81 13.49 -9.81
CA LYS A 139 -0.39 14.00 -9.12
C LYS A 139 -1.51 14.36 -10.09
N ARG A 140 -1.21 14.88 -11.27
CA ARG A 140 -2.21 15.15 -12.33
C ARG A 140 -2.85 13.87 -12.85
N PHE A 141 -2.09 12.78 -12.92
CA PHE A 141 -2.62 11.45 -13.25
C PHE A 141 -3.37 10.79 -12.09
N GLY A 142 -3.37 11.37 -10.90
CA GLY A 142 -4.19 10.91 -9.77
C GLY A 142 -3.41 10.30 -8.59
N ALA A 143 -2.08 10.38 -8.58
CA ALA A 143 -1.32 10.00 -7.38
C ALA A 143 -1.64 10.95 -6.22
N ASP A 144 -1.96 10.39 -5.06
CA ASP A 144 -2.19 11.21 -3.84
C ASP A 144 -0.86 11.62 -3.16
N ILE A 145 0.13 10.70 -3.15
CA ILE A 145 1.49 10.97 -2.65
C ILE A 145 2.49 10.43 -3.67
N VAL A 146 3.60 11.15 -3.83
CA VAL A 146 4.69 10.77 -4.74
C VAL A 146 6.01 11.05 -4.07
N GLY A 147 6.92 10.09 -4.13
CA GLY A 147 8.30 10.24 -3.70
C GLY A 147 9.26 9.56 -4.67
N ILE A 148 10.52 9.92 -4.60
CA ILE A 148 11.56 9.42 -5.48
C ILE A 148 12.69 8.85 -4.62
N THR A 149 13.08 7.62 -4.92
CA THR A 149 14.21 6.96 -4.29
C THR A 149 15.18 6.40 -5.32
N GLN A 150 16.34 6.02 -4.87
CA GLN A 150 17.30 5.27 -5.67
C GLN A 150 16.81 3.82 -5.85
N TYR A 151 17.16 3.22 -6.99
CA TYR A 151 17.04 1.79 -7.21
C TYR A 151 17.88 1.03 -6.18
N ASP A 152 17.24 0.08 -5.51
CA ASP A 152 17.87 -0.79 -4.52
C ASP A 152 17.52 -2.24 -4.84
N GLU A 153 18.49 -2.97 -5.34
CA GLU A 153 18.32 -4.34 -5.80
C GLU A 153 17.85 -5.30 -4.69
N ARG A 154 18.14 -5.00 -3.43
CA ARG A 154 17.74 -5.81 -2.28
C ARG A 154 16.22 -6.01 -2.20
N TRP A 155 15.47 -5.04 -2.69
CA TRP A 155 14.00 -5.06 -2.66
C TRP A 155 13.37 -5.72 -3.88
N LEU A 156 14.13 -5.98 -4.94
CA LEU A 156 13.64 -6.68 -6.11
C LEU A 156 13.50 -8.18 -5.84
N TYR A 157 12.48 -8.78 -6.41
CA TYR A 157 12.35 -10.23 -6.38
C TYR A 157 13.51 -10.88 -7.15
N THR A 158 14.05 -11.97 -6.59
CA THR A 158 15.07 -12.76 -7.31
C THR A 158 14.51 -13.40 -8.57
N GLN A 159 13.24 -13.84 -8.49
CA GLN A 159 12.46 -14.38 -9.60
C GLN A 159 11.00 -13.90 -9.45
N LYS A 160 10.32 -13.70 -10.58
CA LYS A 160 8.87 -13.56 -10.65
C LYS A 160 8.23 -14.95 -10.77
N PHE A 161 6.96 -15.04 -10.39
CA PHE A 161 6.21 -16.29 -10.46
C PHE A 161 4.90 -16.10 -11.21
N SER A 162 4.68 -16.94 -12.23
CA SER A 162 3.42 -16.98 -12.98
C SER A 162 2.43 -17.94 -12.33
N ASP A 163 1.25 -17.44 -11.97
CA ASP A 163 0.15 -18.26 -11.46
C ASP A 163 -0.48 -19.15 -12.53
N MET A 164 -0.35 -18.76 -13.81
CA MET A 164 -0.94 -19.49 -14.92
C MET A 164 -0.11 -20.71 -15.29
N SER A 165 1.20 -20.51 -15.47
CA SER A 165 2.13 -21.61 -15.85
C SER A 165 2.74 -22.33 -14.65
N LEU A 166 2.58 -21.80 -13.44
CA LEU A 166 3.21 -22.26 -12.19
C LEU A 166 4.73 -22.32 -12.28
N THR A 167 5.34 -21.39 -13.03
CA THR A 167 6.78 -21.33 -13.28
C THR A 167 7.38 -20.04 -12.75
N GLU A 168 8.65 -20.13 -12.38
CA GLU A 168 9.48 -18.97 -12.10
C GLU A 168 9.95 -18.34 -13.41
N ARG A 169 10.04 -17.02 -13.43
CA ARG A 169 10.48 -16.20 -14.56
C ARG A 169 11.52 -15.20 -14.08
N PRO A 170 12.50 -14.82 -14.90
CA PRO A 170 13.39 -13.72 -14.58
C PRO A 170 12.62 -12.44 -14.25
N ASN A 171 13.18 -11.61 -13.38
CA ASN A 171 12.66 -10.27 -13.17
C ASN A 171 12.99 -9.43 -14.41
N ASP A 172 11.98 -8.87 -15.04
CA ASP A 172 12.07 -8.18 -16.33
C ASP A 172 12.30 -6.66 -16.19
N ILE A 173 12.90 -6.22 -15.08
CA ILE A 173 13.34 -4.84 -14.93
C ILE A 173 14.68 -4.69 -15.64
N PRO A 174 14.77 -3.86 -16.70
CA PRO A 174 16.03 -3.65 -17.43
C PRO A 174 17.12 -3.03 -16.55
N ASP A 175 18.36 -3.36 -16.85
CA ASP A 175 19.52 -2.73 -16.22
C ASP A 175 19.58 -1.22 -16.53
N GLY A 176 20.25 -0.46 -15.68
CA GLY A 176 20.47 0.97 -15.86
C GLY A 176 19.34 1.89 -15.38
N LEU A 177 18.23 1.36 -14.91
CA LEU A 177 17.14 2.16 -14.31
C LEU A 177 17.49 2.49 -12.85
N LYS A 178 18.15 3.61 -12.62
CA LYS A 178 18.74 3.97 -11.32
C LYS A 178 17.78 4.65 -10.36
N TYR A 179 16.62 5.10 -10.82
CA TYR A 179 15.66 5.87 -10.04
C TYR A 179 14.32 5.16 -9.97
N VAL A 180 13.65 5.29 -8.84
CA VAL A 180 12.32 4.72 -8.60
C VAL A 180 11.38 5.82 -8.12
N ILE A 181 10.36 6.10 -8.91
CA ILE A 181 9.25 6.96 -8.53
C ILE A 181 8.23 6.07 -7.84
N VAL A 182 7.95 6.34 -6.56
CA VAL A 182 6.97 5.60 -5.77
C VAL A 182 5.72 6.45 -5.63
N THR A 183 4.59 5.88 -5.98
CA THR A 183 3.27 6.51 -5.88
C THR A 183 2.42 5.85 -4.81
N ALA A 184 1.56 6.63 -4.18
CA ALA A 184 0.57 6.09 -3.26
C ALA A 184 -0.82 6.66 -3.59
N GLN A 185 -1.81 5.77 -3.68
CA GLN A 185 -3.21 6.09 -3.90
C GLN A 185 -4.00 5.79 -2.62
N LYS A 186 -4.74 6.78 -2.13
CA LYS A 186 -5.57 6.61 -0.95
C LYS A 186 -6.70 5.61 -1.19
N MET A 187 -6.97 4.79 -0.20
CA MET A 187 -8.18 3.96 -0.15
C MET A 187 -9.29 4.71 0.58
N ASP A 188 -10.54 4.47 0.18
CA ASP A 188 -11.72 5.10 0.77
C ASP A 188 -11.87 4.74 2.25
N TYR A 189 -11.98 5.76 3.10
CA TYR A 189 -12.08 5.62 4.55
C TYR A 189 -13.36 4.93 4.99
N ASP A 190 -14.48 5.26 4.35
CA ASP A 190 -15.78 4.74 4.74
C ASP A 190 -15.95 3.28 4.31
N LEU A 191 -15.46 2.91 3.13
CA LEU A 191 -15.41 1.51 2.69
C LEU A 191 -14.54 0.66 3.63
N ILE A 192 -13.32 1.10 3.94
CA ILE A 192 -12.43 0.41 4.91
C ILE A 192 -13.10 0.25 6.27
N SER A 193 -13.90 1.23 6.70
CA SER A 193 -14.60 1.16 7.98
C SER A 193 -15.66 0.06 8.07
N THR A 194 -16.09 -0.52 6.93
CA THR A 194 -17.11 -1.60 6.89
C THR A 194 -16.53 -3.00 7.09
N VAL A 195 -15.20 -3.17 7.07
CA VAL A 195 -14.55 -4.50 7.22
C VAL A 195 -14.89 -5.15 8.58
N PRO A 196 -15.14 -6.47 8.67
CA PRO A 196 -15.09 -7.45 7.59
C PRO A 196 -16.35 -7.39 6.71
N SER A 197 -16.14 -7.24 5.41
CA SER A 197 -17.22 -7.27 4.40
C SER A 197 -16.61 -7.37 2.99
N ALA A 198 -17.36 -7.88 2.02
CA ALA A 198 -16.98 -7.79 0.62
C ALA A 198 -16.98 -6.33 0.14
N LEU A 199 -17.89 -5.51 0.69
CA LEU A 199 -17.94 -4.08 0.39
C LEU A 199 -16.61 -3.37 0.69
N SER A 200 -15.92 -3.72 1.79
CA SER A 200 -14.62 -3.10 2.10
C SER A 200 -13.53 -3.44 1.07
N GLY A 201 -13.64 -4.58 0.38
CA GLY A 201 -12.74 -4.97 -0.69
C GLY A 201 -12.80 -4.04 -1.91
N ALA A 202 -13.91 -3.30 -2.08
CA ALA A 202 -14.01 -2.28 -3.11
C ALA A 202 -12.98 -1.15 -2.93
N ALA A 203 -12.62 -0.80 -1.69
CA ALA A 203 -11.56 0.19 -1.44
C ALA A 203 -10.19 -0.28 -1.97
N THR A 204 -9.91 -1.58 -1.84
CA THR A 204 -8.68 -2.18 -2.35
C THR A 204 -8.69 -2.20 -3.88
N GLY A 205 -9.78 -2.67 -4.50
CA GLY A 205 -9.91 -2.72 -5.96
C GLY A 205 -9.81 -1.35 -6.62
N LEU A 206 -10.51 -0.33 -6.08
CA LEU A 206 -10.38 1.05 -6.55
C LEU A 206 -8.91 1.51 -6.48
N GLY A 207 -8.24 1.24 -5.37
CA GLY A 207 -6.84 1.61 -5.21
C GLY A 207 -5.94 0.95 -6.26
N TYR A 208 -6.13 -0.32 -6.58
CA TYR A 208 -5.37 -1.00 -7.64
C TYR A 208 -5.68 -0.46 -9.03
N SER A 209 -6.94 -0.19 -9.35
CA SER A 209 -7.32 0.37 -10.65
C SER A 209 -6.80 1.79 -10.86
N HIS A 210 -6.82 2.62 -9.80
CA HIS A 210 -6.19 3.94 -9.84
C HIS A 210 -4.66 3.84 -9.95
N ASP A 211 -4.04 2.94 -9.20
CA ASP A 211 -2.60 2.71 -9.23
C ASP A 211 -2.14 2.32 -10.64
N ALA A 212 -2.82 1.37 -11.29
CA ALA A 212 -2.53 0.98 -12.67
C ALA A 212 -2.57 2.18 -13.62
N THR A 213 -3.61 3.01 -13.53
CA THR A 213 -3.75 4.22 -14.36
C THR A 213 -2.57 5.18 -14.14
N VAL A 214 -2.20 5.44 -12.90
CA VAL A 214 -1.11 6.37 -12.56
C VAL A 214 0.23 5.87 -13.06
N VAL A 215 0.61 4.64 -12.71
CA VAL A 215 1.96 4.14 -13.03
C VAL A 215 2.18 3.97 -14.53
N LEU A 216 1.16 3.53 -15.26
CA LEU A 216 1.23 3.40 -16.71
C LEU A 216 1.34 4.76 -17.40
N SER A 217 0.54 5.74 -16.96
CA SER A 217 0.56 7.10 -17.55
C SER A 217 1.89 7.82 -17.28
N VAL A 218 2.43 7.70 -16.06
CA VAL A 218 3.73 8.30 -15.71
C VAL A 218 4.87 7.63 -16.50
N ALA A 219 4.85 6.30 -16.61
CA ALA A 219 5.86 5.58 -17.39
C ALA A 219 5.83 6.00 -18.88
N GLN A 220 4.62 6.14 -19.45
CA GLN A 220 4.50 6.60 -20.83
C GLN A 220 4.94 8.06 -21.01
N TYR A 221 4.65 8.93 -20.04
CA TYR A 221 5.14 10.30 -20.04
C TYR A 221 6.68 10.35 -20.10
N LEU A 222 7.34 9.57 -19.25
CA LEU A 222 8.80 9.46 -19.24
C LEU A 222 9.36 8.96 -20.59
N ARG A 223 8.74 7.94 -21.19
CA ARG A 223 9.16 7.44 -22.51
C ARG A 223 8.98 8.50 -23.60
N ASN A 224 7.93 9.29 -23.52
CA ASN A 224 7.71 10.42 -24.45
C ASN A 224 8.76 11.53 -24.28
N LEU A 225 9.38 11.65 -23.11
CA LEU A 225 10.52 12.55 -22.86
C LEU A 225 11.88 11.98 -23.26
N GLY A 226 11.93 10.75 -23.77
CA GLY A 226 13.15 10.06 -24.19
C GLY A 226 13.87 9.28 -23.09
N TYR A 227 13.19 8.98 -21.96
CA TYR A 227 13.75 8.20 -20.86
C TYR A 227 13.12 6.82 -20.79
N ASN A 228 13.93 5.81 -20.48
CA ASN A 228 13.42 4.47 -20.23
C ASN A 228 12.57 4.47 -18.96
N ALA A 229 11.46 3.77 -19.01
CA ALA A 229 10.59 3.65 -17.85
C ALA A 229 9.81 2.34 -17.84
N VAL A 230 9.69 1.71 -16.66
CA VAL A 230 8.93 0.49 -16.43
C VAL A 230 7.97 0.69 -15.27
N ALA A 231 6.67 0.64 -15.59
CA ALA A 231 5.61 0.66 -14.59
C ALA A 231 5.52 -0.69 -13.86
N SER A 232 5.31 -0.65 -12.55
CA SER A 232 5.16 -1.84 -11.73
C SER A 232 4.26 -1.56 -10.53
N MET A 233 3.38 -2.50 -10.22
CA MET A 233 2.60 -2.49 -8.98
C MET A 233 3.22 -3.44 -7.95
N ASN A 234 2.74 -4.69 -7.85
CA ASN A 234 3.27 -5.69 -6.91
C ASN A 234 4.09 -6.79 -7.60
N ASP A 235 4.41 -6.63 -8.86
CA ASP A 235 4.90 -7.68 -9.74
C ASP A 235 6.43 -7.83 -9.79
N SER A 236 7.19 -6.84 -9.35
CA SER A 236 8.65 -6.85 -9.51
C SER A 236 9.45 -6.77 -8.20
N SER A 237 8.88 -6.22 -7.13
CA SER A 237 9.60 -5.94 -5.90
C SER A 237 8.72 -5.71 -4.70
N LEU A 238 9.34 -5.60 -3.53
CA LEU A 238 8.72 -5.17 -2.29
C LEU A 238 8.48 -3.65 -2.30
N ASN A 239 7.23 -3.23 -2.26
CA ASN A 239 6.87 -1.81 -2.35
C ASN A 239 7.17 -1.01 -1.07
N ILE A 240 6.99 -1.62 0.11
CA ILE A 240 7.06 -0.90 1.39
C ILE A 240 8.43 -0.32 1.67
N PRO A 241 9.56 -1.07 1.56
CA PRO A 241 10.88 -0.48 1.79
C PRO A 241 11.19 0.65 0.82
N MET A 242 10.86 0.52 -0.48
CA MET A 242 11.02 1.60 -1.45
C MET A 242 10.20 2.84 -1.10
N ALA A 243 8.97 2.66 -0.61
CA ALA A 243 8.11 3.76 -0.18
C ALA A 243 8.66 4.48 1.07
N ILE A 244 9.31 3.76 1.98
CA ILE A 244 9.99 4.34 3.14
C ILE A 244 11.20 5.16 2.68
N GLN A 245 12.05 4.59 1.83
CA GLN A 245 13.21 5.28 1.25
C GLN A 245 12.80 6.52 0.45
N ALA A 246 11.67 6.47 -0.26
CA ALA A 246 11.08 7.59 -0.99
C ALA A 246 10.34 8.60 -0.10
N GLY A 247 10.36 8.46 1.22
CA GLY A 247 9.77 9.41 2.15
C GLY A 247 8.25 9.41 2.23
N LEU A 248 7.55 8.32 1.83
CA LEU A 248 6.10 8.28 1.89
C LEU A 248 5.55 7.99 3.29
N GLY A 249 6.36 7.38 4.18
CA GLY A 249 5.92 7.04 5.52
C GLY A 249 6.86 6.09 6.26
N GLU A 250 6.35 5.50 7.34
CA GLU A 250 7.09 4.57 8.21
C GLU A 250 6.42 3.18 8.26
N TYR A 251 7.18 2.16 8.66
CA TYR A 251 6.69 0.79 8.81
C TYR A 251 5.83 0.61 10.06
N GLY A 252 4.60 0.15 9.89
CA GLY A 252 3.70 -0.13 11.00
C GLY A 252 3.77 -1.58 11.51
N ARG A 253 3.36 -1.81 12.78
CA ARG A 253 3.28 -3.16 13.39
C ARG A 253 2.50 -4.17 12.55
N HIS A 254 1.50 -3.74 11.82
CA HIS A 254 0.69 -4.58 10.93
C HIS A 254 1.36 -4.92 9.60
N GLY A 255 2.63 -4.56 9.41
CA GLY A 255 3.37 -4.89 8.20
C GLY A 255 3.06 -4.02 6.98
N LEU A 256 2.38 -2.89 7.16
CA LEU A 256 2.03 -1.95 6.09
C LEU A 256 2.69 -0.60 6.34
N LEU A 257 2.85 0.18 5.26
CA LEU A 257 3.26 1.58 5.34
C LEU A 257 2.20 2.41 6.08
N ILE A 258 2.62 3.33 6.91
CA ILE A 258 1.78 4.37 7.54
C ILE A 258 2.26 5.71 7.01
N THR A 259 1.40 6.39 6.25
CA THR A 259 1.67 7.73 5.70
C THR A 259 1.14 8.83 6.63
N LYS A 260 1.68 10.06 6.49
CA LYS A 260 1.17 11.21 7.24
C LYS A 260 -0.25 11.60 6.79
N GLU A 261 -0.54 11.47 5.51
CA GLU A 261 -1.77 11.99 4.91
C GLU A 261 -2.96 11.04 5.10
N PHE A 262 -2.72 9.72 5.04
CA PHE A 262 -3.80 8.72 4.99
C PHE A 262 -3.62 7.57 5.99
N GLY A 263 -2.58 7.63 6.82
CA GLY A 263 -2.22 6.50 7.68
C GLY A 263 -1.95 5.25 6.84
N PRO A 264 -2.46 4.06 7.24
CA PRO A 264 -2.19 2.81 6.51
C PRO A 264 -3.11 2.59 5.28
N ARG A 265 -3.96 3.56 4.92
CA ARG A 265 -4.97 3.43 3.84
C ARG A 265 -4.42 3.84 2.48
N VAL A 266 -3.36 3.20 2.01
CA VAL A 266 -2.78 3.48 0.70
C VAL A 266 -2.50 2.19 -0.07
N ARG A 267 -2.56 2.29 -1.41
CA ARG A 267 -1.96 1.34 -2.34
C ARG A 267 -0.70 1.95 -2.91
N LEU A 268 0.27 1.12 -3.23
CA LEU A 268 1.59 1.56 -3.66
C LEU A 268 1.89 1.01 -5.04
N GLY A 269 2.30 1.90 -5.93
CA GLY A 269 2.87 1.60 -7.22
C GLY A 269 4.24 2.26 -7.39
N LYS A 270 4.93 1.89 -8.45
CA LYS A 270 6.24 2.44 -8.74
C LYS A 270 6.57 2.44 -10.22
N ILE A 271 7.47 3.33 -10.59
CA ILE A 271 8.03 3.41 -11.94
C ILE A 271 9.55 3.44 -11.81
N TYR A 272 10.22 2.51 -12.46
CA TYR A 272 11.68 2.51 -12.61
C TYR A 272 12.05 3.33 -13.83
N THR A 273 13.11 4.15 -13.74
CA THR A 273 13.53 5.00 -14.84
C THR A 273 15.03 5.34 -14.78
N ASP A 274 15.59 5.73 -15.93
CA ASP A 274 16.95 6.25 -16.07
C ASP A 274 16.99 7.80 -16.00
N LEU A 275 15.84 8.48 -15.81
CA LEU A 275 15.81 9.94 -15.64
C LEU A 275 16.52 10.34 -14.34
N PRO A 276 17.59 11.15 -14.39
CA PRO A 276 18.22 11.68 -13.18
C PRO A 276 17.31 12.63 -12.42
N MET A 277 17.04 12.31 -11.14
CA MET A 277 16.15 13.09 -10.29
C MET A 277 16.72 13.26 -8.88
N ALA A 278 16.36 14.37 -8.23
CA ALA A 278 16.63 14.53 -6.80
C ALA A 278 15.84 13.53 -5.98
N LEU A 279 16.52 12.87 -5.05
CA LEU A 279 15.93 11.86 -4.17
C LEU A 279 15.23 12.53 -2.99
N ASP A 280 14.13 11.93 -2.54
CA ASP A 280 13.50 12.27 -1.28
C ASP A 280 14.22 11.58 -0.11
N LYS A 281 13.95 12.05 1.09
CA LYS A 281 14.49 11.45 2.31
C LYS A 281 13.41 10.72 3.08
N PRO A 282 13.74 9.61 3.77
CA PRO A 282 12.84 8.94 4.68
C PRO A 282 12.19 9.89 5.69
N LEU A 283 10.94 9.62 6.04
CA LEU A 283 10.19 10.42 7.02
C LEU A 283 10.12 9.68 8.36
N HIS A 284 10.32 10.45 9.44
CA HIS A 284 10.12 9.98 10.80
C HIS A 284 9.11 10.87 11.52
N PHE A 285 8.03 10.30 11.99
CA PHE A 285 7.01 10.99 12.76
C PHE A 285 6.47 10.17 13.94
N GLY A 286 7.27 9.19 14.38
CA GLY A 286 7.09 8.44 15.62
C GLY A 286 6.17 7.22 15.50
N VAL A 287 6.02 6.64 14.33
CA VAL A 287 5.21 5.42 14.12
C VAL A 287 5.81 4.23 14.85
N LYS A 288 7.13 4.03 14.78
CA LYS A 288 7.83 2.92 15.44
C LYS A 288 7.58 2.95 16.94
N GLU A 289 7.77 4.09 17.59
CA GLU A 289 7.59 4.25 19.03
C GLU A 289 6.12 4.13 19.44
N PHE A 290 5.20 4.67 18.64
CA PHE A 290 3.77 4.53 18.90
C PHE A 290 3.32 3.07 18.74
N CYS A 291 3.74 2.39 17.68
CA CYS A 291 3.48 0.97 17.46
C CYS A 291 4.08 0.08 18.56
N GLY A 292 5.19 0.52 19.19
CA GLY A 292 5.79 -0.14 20.34
C GLY A 292 4.84 -0.29 21.53
N ILE A 293 4.00 0.72 21.78
CA ILE A 293 3.01 0.71 22.86
C ILE A 293 1.61 0.35 22.41
N CYS A 294 1.27 0.59 21.10
CA CYS A 294 -0.04 0.30 20.53
C CYS A 294 -0.10 -1.14 20.01
N ARG A 295 -1.12 -1.89 20.42
CA ARG A 295 -1.39 -3.26 19.96
C ARG A 295 -2.79 -3.38 19.34
N GLY A 296 -3.34 -2.28 18.84
CA GLY A 296 -4.69 -2.23 18.28
C GLY A 296 -4.88 -3.23 17.13
N CYS A 297 -3.94 -3.26 16.18
CA CYS A 297 -3.98 -4.19 15.05
C CYS A 297 -3.79 -5.66 15.46
N THR A 298 -2.90 -5.96 16.41
CA THR A 298 -2.71 -7.33 16.95
C THR A 298 -3.96 -7.82 17.65
N LYS A 299 -4.56 -6.99 18.52
CA LYS A 299 -5.79 -7.32 19.24
C LYS A 299 -6.99 -7.46 18.30
N GLY A 300 -7.08 -6.57 17.32
CA GLY A 300 -8.17 -6.55 16.34
C GLY A 300 -8.09 -7.65 15.27
N CYS A 301 -6.92 -8.25 15.04
CA CYS A 301 -6.76 -9.29 14.03
C CYS A 301 -7.57 -10.54 14.38
N PRO A 302 -8.53 -10.98 13.55
CA PRO A 302 -9.39 -12.12 13.87
C PRO A 302 -8.64 -13.42 14.07
N VAL A 303 -7.52 -13.60 13.39
CA VAL A 303 -6.70 -14.82 13.39
C VAL A 303 -5.35 -14.66 14.09
N LYS A 304 -5.14 -13.52 14.77
CA LYS A 304 -3.88 -13.23 15.48
C LYS A 304 -2.64 -13.43 14.61
N ALA A 305 -2.69 -12.95 13.38
CA ALA A 305 -1.59 -13.06 12.41
C ALA A 305 -0.47 -12.03 12.66
N ILE A 306 -0.73 -10.96 13.43
CA ILE A 306 0.19 -9.84 13.65
C ILE A 306 0.94 -10.05 14.96
N SER A 307 2.27 -9.94 14.92
CA SER A 307 3.15 -10.09 16.08
C SER A 307 2.75 -9.15 17.24
N ASP A 308 2.69 -9.67 18.46
CA ASP A 308 2.40 -8.92 19.68
C ASP A 308 3.67 -8.45 20.43
N GLY A 309 4.81 -9.06 20.13
CA GLY A 309 6.10 -8.76 20.75
C GLY A 309 6.80 -7.51 20.21
N ALA A 310 8.07 -7.37 20.55
CA ALA A 310 8.99 -6.41 19.95
C ALA A 310 9.31 -6.79 18.49
N PRO A 311 9.89 -5.86 17.71
CA PRO A 311 10.45 -6.21 16.40
C PRO A 311 11.51 -7.31 16.53
N THR A 312 11.53 -8.24 15.58
CA THR A 312 12.44 -9.39 15.57
C THR A 312 12.83 -9.76 14.14
N THR A 313 13.94 -10.46 13.98
CA THR A 313 14.37 -11.07 12.72
C THR A 313 13.71 -12.43 12.46
N GLN A 314 12.98 -12.98 13.45
CA GLN A 314 12.30 -14.26 13.29
C GLN A 314 11.17 -14.17 12.27
N THR A 315 11.07 -15.21 11.44
CA THR A 315 10.03 -15.38 10.44
C THR A 315 9.05 -16.48 10.86
N TYR A 316 7.82 -16.40 10.43
CA TYR A 316 6.82 -17.46 10.64
C TYR A 316 6.94 -18.57 9.62
N ASN A 317 7.26 -18.22 8.39
CA ASN A 317 7.33 -19.15 7.27
C ASN A 317 8.04 -18.47 6.07
N GLN A 318 8.16 -19.21 4.97
CA GLN A 318 8.85 -18.75 3.76
C GLN A 318 8.20 -17.52 3.08
N SER A 319 6.97 -17.13 3.45
CA SER A 319 6.35 -15.89 2.94
C SER A 319 6.85 -14.63 3.68
N ASN A 320 7.79 -14.76 4.60
CA ASN A 320 8.42 -13.64 5.24
C ASN A 320 9.85 -13.44 4.73
N ILE A 321 10.21 -12.20 4.42
CA ILE A 321 11.59 -11.86 4.09
C ILE A 321 12.48 -12.09 5.31
N LYS A 322 13.66 -12.68 5.10
CA LYS A 322 14.64 -12.96 6.13
C LYS A 322 15.61 -11.80 6.37
N GLY A 323 16.23 -11.77 7.52
CA GLY A 323 17.31 -10.86 7.85
C GLY A 323 16.92 -9.41 8.07
N ILE A 324 15.62 -9.08 8.22
CA ILE A 324 15.16 -7.73 8.57
C ILE A 324 14.47 -7.76 9.91
N LYS A 325 14.93 -6.92 10.85
CA LYS A 325 14.29 -6.78 12.16
C LYS A 325 13.04 -5.90 12.04
N LYS A 326 11.88 -6.50 12.21
CA LYS A 326 10.57 -5.84 12.08
C LYS A 326 9.48 -6.59 12.83
N TRP A 327 8.30 -5.99 12.94
CA TRP A 327 7.10 -6.74 13.30
C TRP A 327 6.67 -7.60 12.11
N THR A 328 6.64 -8.89 12.31
CA THR A 328 6.33 -9.85 11.26
C THR A 328 4.86 -10.25 11.30
N VAL A 329 4.26 -10.40 10.14
CA VAL A 329 2.88 -10.88 9.96
C VAL A 329 2.92 -12.32 9.47
N ASN A 330 2.15 -13.21 10.10
CA ASN A 330 1.94 -14.55 9.58
C ASN A 330 1.00 -14.52 8.38
N GLY A 331 1.57 -14.51 7.18
CA GLY A 331 0.83 -14.41 5.92
C GLY A 331 -0.16 -15.55 5.72
N GLU A 332 0.20 -16.77 6.14
CA GLU A 332 -0.66 -17.95 6.01
C GLU A 332 -1.95 -17.84 6.82
N LYS A 333 -1.85 -17.42 8.09
CA LYS A 333 -3.03 -17.16 8.91
C LYS A 333 -3.87 -16.02 8.33
N CYS A 334 -3.22 -14.94 7.87
CA CYS A 334 -3.90 -13.80 7.29
C CYS A 334 -4.67 -14.18 6.03
N PHE A 335 -4.02 -14.84 5.07
CA PHE A 335 -4.63 -15.27 3.83
C PHE A 335 -5.71 -16.36 4.05
N GLY A 336 -5.49 -17.28 4.98
CA GLY A 336 -6.49 -18.27 5.37
C GLY A 336 -7.82 -17.65 5.82
N TYR A 337 -7.75 -16.50 6.51
CA TYR A 337 -8.96 -15.74 6.88
C TYR A 337 -9.62 -15.08 5.66
N TRP A 338 -8.85 -14.52 4.72
CA TRP A 338 -9.40 -13.98 3.47
C TRP A 338 -10.15 -15.05 2.69
N ALA A 339 -9.52 -16.21 2.52
CA ALA A 339 -10.13 -17.35 1.85
C ALA A 339 -11.42 -17.83 2.53
N ALA A 340 -11.42 -17.89 3.88
CA ALA A 340 -12.58 -18.35 4.64
C ALA A 340 -13.77 -17.38 4.57
N GLN A 341 -13.54 -16.08 4.43
CA GLN A 341 -14.62 -15.09 4.29
C GLN A 341 -14.99 -14.74 2.85
N ASN A 342 -14.25 -15.25 1.86
CA ASN A 342 -14.36 -14.94 0.44
C ASN A 342 -14.24 -13.44 0.13
N SER A 343 -13.37 -12.73 0.85
CA SER A 343 -13.06 -11.33 0.64
C SER A 343 -11.75 -10.97 1.32
N ASP A 344 -11.10 -9.92 0.83
CA ASP A 344 -9.95 -9.31 1.49
C ASP A 344 -10.29 -8.83 2.91
N CYS A 345 -9.25 -8.68 3.72
CA CYS A 345 -9.38 -8.20 5.08
C CYS A 345 -8.49 -6.98 5.29
N SER A 346 -9.08 -5.91 5.82
CA SER A 346 -8.40 -4.67 6.21
C SER A 346 -8.71 -4.28 7.66
N VAL A 347 -9.00 -5.25 8.53
CA VAL A 347 -9.30 -4.99 9.95
C VAL A 347 -8.13 -4.29 10.63
N CYS A 348 -6.89 -4.68 10.35
CA CYS A 348 -5.69 -4.04 10.90
C CYS A 348 -5.57 -2.56 10.49
N ILE A 349 -5.99 -2.21 9.27
CA ILE A 349 -6.09 -0.83 8.79
C ILE A 349 -7.19 -0.09 9.55
N ARG A 350 -8.39 -0.66 9.61
CA ARG A 350 -9.56 -0.04 10.26
C ARG A 350 -9.29 0.33 11.72
N VAL A 351 -8.67 -0.58 12.47
CA VAL A 351 -8.45 -0.37 13.92
C VAL A 351 -7.17 0.41 14.24
N CYS A 352 -6.39 0.79 13.23
CA CYS A 352 -5.17 1.54 13.43
C CYS A 352 -5.47 2.98 13.89
N PRO A 353 -4.88 3.47 14.99
CA PRO A 353 -5.05 4.86 15.42
C PRO A 353 -4.62 5.89 14.37
N TYR A 354 -3.70 5.54 13.47
CA TYR A 354 -3.32 6.39 12.33
C TYR A 354 -4.33 6.37 11.18
N ASN A 355 -5.39 5.54 11.23
CA ASN A 355 -6.44 5.55 10.23
C ASN A 355 -7.47 6.64 10.54
N LYS A 356 -7.19 7.87 10.14
CA LYS A 356 -8.02 9.05 10.35
C LYS A 356 -8.24 9.85 9.06
N ASP A 357 -9.20 10.75 9.10
CA ASP A 357 -9.43 11.77 8.08
C ASP A 357 -8.60 13.00 8.39
N TYR A 358 -7.38 13.05 7.91
CA TYR A 358 -6.45 14.15 8.17
C TYR A 358 -6.75 15.45 7.41
N SER A 359 -7.88 15.57 6.72
CA SER A 359 -8.39 16.87 6.30
C SER A 359 -8.78 17.74 7.49
N LYS A 360 -9.01 17.13 8.66
CA LYS A 360 -9.40 17.81 9.91
C LYS A 360 -8.18 18.07 10.77
N TRP A 361 -7.97 19.32 11.15
CA TRP A 361 -6.81 19.78 11.93
C TRP A 361 -6.64 19.04 13.27
N LEU A 362 -7.73 18.67 13.94
CA LEU A 362 -7.69 17.91 15.20
C LEU A 362 -6.98 16.57 15.05
N TYR A 363 -7.18 15.87 13.93
CA TYR A 363 -6.47 14.61 13.68
C TYR A 363 -5.01 14.83 13.32
N GLN A 364 -4.69 15.95 12.64
CA GLN A 364 -3.29 16.32 12.40
C GLN A 364 -2.56 16.60 13.71
N LEU A 365 -3.18 17.34 14.62
CA LEU A 365 -2.65 17.59 15.96
C LEU A 365 -2.49 16.26 16.73
N GLY A 366 -3.51 15.40 16.70
CA GLY A 366 -3.45 14.08 17.34
C GLY A 366 -2.32 13.21 16.82
N ARG A 367 -2.06 13.23 15.50
CA ARG A 367 -0.92 12.54 14.89
C ARG A 367 0.41 13.11 15.38
N TRP A 368 0.55 14.42 15.41
CA TRP A 368 1.76 15.08 15.91
C TRP A 368 2.02 14.69 17.38
N LEU A 369 1.01 14.77 18.25
CA LEU A 369 1.12 14.37 19.66
C LEU A 369 1.48 12.88 19.82
N ALA A 370 0.98 12.01 18.93
CA ALA A 370 1.30 10.58 18.93
C ALA A 370 2.81 10.31 18.68
N GLY A 371 3.48 11.17 17.94
CA GLY A 371 4.93 11.15 17.73
C GLY A 371 5.76 11.62 18.93
N THR A 372 5.14 12.20 19.95
CA THR A 372 5.82 12.79 21.13
C THR A 372 5.75 11.87 22.36
N ARG A 373 6.25 12.36 23.51
CA ARG A 373 6.10 11.68 24.81
C ARG A 373 4.63 11.53 25.24
N LEU A 374 3.70 12.27 24.64
CA LEU A 374 2.26 12.17 24.92
C LEU A 374 1.56 11.01 24.20
N ARG A 375 2.29 10.14 23.51
CA ARG A 375 1.76 9.01 22.76
C ARG A 375 0.85 8.07 23.57
N ARG A 376 1.14 7.85 24.85
CA ARG A 376 0.30 7.03 25.73
C ARG A 376 -1.07 7.67 26.00
N PHE A 377 -1.08 8.99 26.21
CA PHE A 377 -2.32 9.75 26.37
C PHE A 377 -3.16 9.68 25.09
N MET A 378 -2.52 9.90 23.91
CA MET A 378 -3.21 9.82 22.61
C MET A 378 -3.79 8.44 22.35
N LEU A 379 -3.07 7.37 22.67
CA LEU A 379 -3.58 6.00 22.56
C LEU A 379 -4.82 5.77 23.46
N THR A 380 -4.76 6.23 24.71
CA THR A 380 -5.86 6.14 25.65
C THR A 380 -7.10 6.92 25.17
N LEU A 381 -6.87 8.11 24.61
CA LEU A 381 -7.93 8.93 24.03
C LEU A 381 -8.58 8.25 22.82
N ASP A 382 -7.78 7.71 21.90
CA ASP A 382 -8.26 6.98 20.73
C ASP A 382 -9.15 5.80 21.11
N ILE A 383 -8.73 5.01 22.10
CA ILE A 383 -9.51 3.88 22.62
C ILE A 383 -10.82 4.35 23.24
N LYS A 384 -10.78 5.38 24.11
CA LYS A 384 -11.98 5.92 24.79
C LYS A 384 -12.99 6.52 23.81
N LEU A 385 -12.51 7.17 22.75
CA LEU A 385 -13.35 7.73 21.70
C LEU A 385 -13.93 6.64 20.77
N GLY A 386 -13.46 5.40 20.89
CA GLY A 386 -14.00 4.25 20.16
C GLY A 386 -13.74 4.28 18.66
N TYR A 387 -12.64 4.89 18.25
CA TYR A 387 -12.20 4.83 16.85
C TYR A 387 -11.90 3.39 16.44
N GLY A 388 -12.01 3.13 15.13
CA GLY A 388 -11.80 1.79 14.58
C GLY A 388 -12.98 0.81 14.80
N LYS A 389 -14.13 1.25 15.32
CA LYS A 389 -15.35 0.45 15.33
C LYS A 389 -15.85 0.20 13.90
N ARG A 390 -16.40 -1.00 13.68
CA ARG A 390 -16.99 -1.36 12.39
C ARG A 390 -18.22 -0.53 12.10
N LYS A 391 -18.31 0.05 10.91
CA LYS A 391 -19.54 0.63 10.38
C LYS A 391 -20.36 -0.48 9.68
N GLN A 392 -21.67 -0.40 9.80
CA GLN A 392 -22.56 -1.36 9.14
C GLN A 392 -22.57 -1.09 7.61
N PRO A 393 -22.28 -2.07 6.76
CA PRO A 393 -22.28 -1.92 5.30
C PRO A 393 -23.60 -1.36 4.75
N LYS A 394 -24.76 -1.75 5.28
CA LYS A 394 -26.06 -1.23 4.88
C LYS A 394 -26.16 0.29 5.01
N LEU A 395 -25.53 0.90 6.04
CA LEU A 395 -25.55 2.35 6.23
C LEU A 395 -24.71 3.08 5.17
N TRP A 396 -23.65 2.44 4.67
CA TRP A 396 -22.86 2.98 3.58
C TRP A 396 -23.72 3.11 2.31
N TRP A 397 -24.48 2.05 1.95
CA TRP A 397 -25.40 2.07 0.80
C TRP A 397 -26.51 3.10 0.91
N GLN A 398 -26.94 3.42 2.12
CA GLN A 398 -27.97 4.43 2.39
C GLN A 398 -27.43 5.86 2.37
N GLY A 399 -26.13 6.06 2.14
CA GLY A 399 -25.49 7.38 2.16
C GLY A 399 -25.48 8.05 3.55
N GLN A 400 -25.78 7.29 4.61
CA GLN A 400 -25.76 7.80 5.97
C GLN A 400 -24.30 7.91 6.45
N ARG A 401 -23.69 9.06 6.19
CA ARG A 401 -22.49 9.46 6.91
C ARG A 401 -22.88 9.66 8.38
N GLN A 402 -22.29 8.89 9.28
CA GLN A 402 -22.36 9.24 10.71
C GLN A 402 -21.70 10.60 10.87
N ASN A 403 -22.52 11.65 10.99
CA ASN A 403 -22.05 13.00 11.19
C ASN A 403 -21.24 13.02 12.50
N PHE A 404 -20.00 13.48 12.44
CA PHE A 404 -19.14 13.75 13.59
C PHE A 404 -19.86 14.62 14.64
N ASN A 405 -20.75 15.51 14.20
CA ASN A 405 -21.61 16.33 15.06
C ASN A 405 -22.57 15.52 15.94
N ASN A 406 -23.06 14.37 15.47
CA ASN A 406 -23.89 13.48 16.30
C ASN A 406 -23.07 12.76 17.38
N PHE A 407 -21.81 12.49 17.11
CA PHE A 407 -20.88 11.89 18.07
C PHE A 407 -20.57 12.88 19.22
N ILE A 408 -20.26 14.12 18.90
CA ILE A 408 -20.03 15.18 19.90
C ILE A 408 -21.32 15.44 20.72
N ARG A 409 -22.49 15.53 20.07
CA ARG A 409 -23.77 15.66 20.77
C ARG A 409 -24.03 14.52 21.76
N ASN A 410 -23.80 13.27 21.36
CA ASN A 410 -23.99 12.11 22.24
C ASN A 410 -22.97 12.04 23.38
N PHE A 411 -21.74 12.52 23.17
CA PHE A 411 -20.73 12.58 24.20
C PHE A 411 -21.05 13.61 25.29
N PHE A 412 -21.58 14.77 24.91
CA PHE A 412 -22.01 15.81 25.86
C PHE A 412 -23.39 15.56 26.47
N SER A 413 -24.28 14.81 25.78
CA SER A 413 -25.61 14.47 26.33
C SER A 413 -25.55 13.32 27.35
N SER A 414 -24.65 12.36 27.19
CA SER A 414 -24.44 11.30 28.20
C SER A 414 -23.87 11.82 29.53
N GLY A 415 -23.17 12.95 29.51
CA GLY A 415 -22.69 13.66 30.69
C GLY A 415 -23.82 14.36 31.47
N LYS A 416 -24.90 14.78 30.81
CA LYS A 416 -26.07 15.42 31.45
C LYS A 416 -27.01 14.42 32.12
N GLN A 417 -27.16 13.22 31.55
CA GLN A 417 -28.00 12.18 32.18
C GLN A 417 -27.42 11.63 33.47
N LYS A 418 -26.08 11.55 33.62
CA LYS A 418 -25.47 11.16 34.89
C LYS A 418 -25.59 12.19 36.00
N LYS A 419 -25.68 13.48 35.69
CA LYS A 419 -25.89 14.54 36.70
C LYS A 419 -27.33 14.66 37.20
N ASN A 420 -28.31 14.26 36.40
CA ASN A 420 -29.73 14.31 36.85
C ASN A 420 -30.14 13.10 37.71
N ASN A 421 -29.47 11.94 37.56
CA ASN A 421 -29.72 10.78 38.41
C ASN A 421 -29.01 10.85 39.78
N GLN A 422 -28.11 11.82 40.00
CA GLN A 422 -27.51 12.07 41.31
C GLN A 422 -28.27 13.14 42.16
N LYS A 423 -29.28 13.80 41.60
CA LYS A 423 -30.16 14.74 42.34
C LYS A 423 -31.47 14.14 42.76
N LEU A 424 -31.73 12.86 42.53
CA LEU A 424 -32.92 12.11 42.91
C LEU A 424 -32.61 10.90 43.80
N ARG A 425 -31.54 11.00 44.60
CA ARG A 425 -31.27 10.08 45.73
C ARG A 425 -30.95 10.89 46.96
#